data_84b513c4c2f181101cf54894bf3a8342
#
_entry.id   84b513c4c2f181101cf54894bf3a8342
#
_cell.length_a   1.000
_cell.length_b   1.000
_cell.length_c   1.000
_cell.angle_alpha   90.00
_cell.angle_beta   90.00
_cell.angle_gamma   90.00
#
_symmetry.space_group_name_H-M   'P 1'
#
loop_
_entity.id
_entity.type
_entity.pdbx_description
1 polymer ?
#
loop_
_entity_poly.entity_id
_entity_poly.type
_entity_poly.pdbx_seq_one_letter_code
_entity_poly.pdbx_strand_id
1 'polypeptide(L)'
;NAVEIARRCKEAGLSLIVDFHYSDFWADPAKQMSPKVWVTMDLTQKCSALYAFTTDALTQIAATGVDIWMVQVGNEINGGMAGEWSTNGRNQLMNAGSAAVRATLPDALVAVHFTNVSQSDAKKYIREVCESDTPVDFDVMAYSYYSYWHGSLENLSELMADVRENFGKDVFIAETAYPFTTNNLDTHPNSVPNEWCDMKQDISRDGQAADFRETVETAGG
;
A
#
# COMPACT_ATOMS: atom_id res chain seq x y z
N ASN A 1 9.02 15.39 9.93
CA ASN A 1 8.44 14.36 10.80
C ASN A 1 8.92 12.95 10.40
N ALA A 2 8.85 12.55 9.10
CA ALA A 2 9.31 11.23 8.63
C ALA A 2 10.80 11.00 8.92
N VAL A 3 11.66 11.98 8.73
CA VAL A 3 13.10 11.90 9.04
C VAL A 3 13.35 11.62 10.54
N GLU A 4 12.57 12.23 11.44
CA GLU A 4 12.67 11.95 12.87
C GLU A 4 12.23 10.53 13.23
N ILE A 5 11.18 10.01 12.57
CA ILE A 5 10.75 8.61 12.72
C ILE A 5 11.87 7.68 12.24
N ALA A 6 12.44 7.95 11.06
CA ALA A 6 13.55 7.18 10.51
C ALA A 6 14.76 7.13 11.46
N ARG A 7 15.13 8.25 12.07
CA ARG A 7 16.19 8.32 13.07
C ARG A 7 15.90 7.41 14.28
N ARG A 8 14.66 7.44 14.79
CA ARG A 8 14.25 6.56 15.90
C ARG A 8 14.23 5.09 15.51
N CYS A 9 13.80 4.76 14.30
CA CYS A 9 13.87 3.38 13.79
C CYS A 9 15.33 2.91 13.73
N LYS A 10 16.23 3.75 13.23
CA LYS A 10 17.67 3.45 13.24
C LYS A 10 18.22 3.19 14.63
N GLU A 11 17.87 4.05 15.61
CA GLU A 11 18.30 3.89 17.01
C GLU A 11 17.75 2.62 17.65
N ALA A 12 16.54 2.19 17.24
CA ALA A 12 15.89 0.96 17.71
C ALA A 12 16.36 -0.30 16.95
N GLY A 13 17.22 -0.18 15.93
CA GLY A 13 17.65 -1.30 15.11
C GLY A 13 16.57 -1.88 14.21
N LEU A 14 15.58 -1.06 13.82
CA LEU A 14 14.48 -1.46 12.95
C LEU A 14 14.77 -1.08 11.50
N SER A 15 14.38 -1.96 10.57
CA SER A 15 14.26 -1.61 9.15
C SER A 15 12.97 -0.85 8.89
N LEU A 16 12.92 -0.07 7.82
CA LEU A 16 11.81 0.81 7.49
C LEU A 16 11.15 0.42 6.17
N ILE A 17 9.83 0.45 6.15
CA ILE A 17 9.03 0.52 4.94
C ILE A 17 8.53 1.96 4.81
N VAL A 18 8.79 2.60 3.67
CA VAL A 18 8.33 3.97 3.39
C VAL A 18 7.12 3.91 2.50
N ASP A 19 5.99 4.45 2.96
CA ASP A 19 4.74 4.54 2.21
C ASP A 19 4.49 5.97 1.73
N PHE A 20 4.28 6.14 0.41
CA PHE A 20 3.97 7.41 -0.22
C PHE A 20 2.50 7.48 -0.65
N HIS A 21 1.73 8.40 -0.09
CA HIS A 21 0.35 8.66 -0.48
C HIS A 21 0.20 9.59 -1.71
N TYR A 22 1.19 10.42 -1.99
CA TYR A 22 1.19 11.44 -3.06
C TYR A 22 -0.09 12.30 -3.07
N SER A 23 -0.53 12.70 -1.89
CA SER A 23 -1.70 13.53 -1.65
C SER A 23 -1.47 14.40 -0.42
N ASP A 24 -2.11 15.57 -0.34
CA ASP A 24 -2.13 16.41 0.87
C ASP A 24 -3.08 15.83 1.96
N PHE A 25 -3.85 14.82 1.60
CA PHE A 25 -4.80 14.14 2.47
C PHE A 25 -4.50 12.65 2.52
N TRP A 26 -5.12 11.97 3.46
CA TRP A 26 -5.10 10.52 3.50
C TRP A 26 -5.66 9.94 2.19
N ALA A 27 -4.83 9.25 1.43
CA ALA A 27 -5.25 8.62 0.19
C ALA A 27 -5.93 7.28 0.49
N ASP A 28 -7.08 7.04 -0.13
CA ASP A 28 -7.81 5.78 -0.13
C ASP A 28 -8.43 5.56 -1.53
N PRO A 29 -9.06 4.42 -1.84
CA PRO A 29 -9.59 4.15 -3.18
C PRO A 29 -10.53 5.22 -3.75
N ALA A 30 -11.23 5.94 -2.88
CA ALA A 30 -12.16 7.01 -3.27
C ALA A 30 -11.54 8.42 -3.24
N LYS A 31 -10.35 8.57 -2.63
CA LYS A 31 -9.72 9.86 -2.37
C LYS A 31 -8.28 9.91 -2.87
N GLN A 32 -8.07 9.72 -4.15
CA GLN A 32 -6.77 9.83 -4.83
C GLN A 32 -6.54 11.26 -5.37
N MET A 33 -6.65 12.24 -4.48
CA MET A 33 -6.58 13.64 -4.88
C MET A 33 -5.14 14.08 -5.15
N SER A 34 -4.98 14.86 -6.21
CA SER A 34 -3.69 15.50 -6.53
C SER A 34 -3.25 16.42 -5.39
N PRO A 35 -1.96 16.45 -5.02
CA PRO A 35 -1.41 17.51 -4.18
C PRO A 35 -1.75 18.89 -4.73
N LYS A 36 -2.01 19.84 -3.87
CA LYS A 36 -2.43 21.21 -4.23
C LYS A 36 -1.51 21.85 -5.28
N VAL A 37 -0.21 21.62 -5.11
CA VAL A 37 0.82 22.17 -6.00
C VAL A 37 0.89 21.49 -7.37
N TRP A 38 0.22 20.33 -7.54
CA TRP A 38 0.21 19.56 -8.79
C TRP A 38 -1.13 19.67 -9.54
N VAL A 39 -2.16 20.30 -8.98
CA VAL A 39 -3.53 20.33 -9.53
C VAL A 39 -3.58 20.88 -10.97
N THR A 40 -2.72 21.84 -11.31
CA THR A 40 -2.66 22.45 -12.65
C THR A 40 -1.65 21.79 -13.58
N MET A 41 -0.93 20.78 -13.13
CA MET A 41 0.08 20.06 -13.92
C MET A 41 -0.57 19.05 -14.85
N ASP A 42 -0.04 18.93 -16.05
CA ASP A 42 -0.33 17.78 -16.91
C ASP A 42 0.36 16.50 -16.38
N LEU A 43 0.05 15.34 -16.99
CA LEU A 43 0.58 14.06 -16.54
C LEU A 43 2.12 14.00 -16.57
N THR A 44 2.76 14.55 -17.60
CA THR A 44 4.22 14.57 -17.73
C THR A 44 4.86 15.40 -16.61
N GLN A 45 4.26 16.56 -16.31
CA GLN A 45 4.70 17.42 -15.22
C GLN A 45 4.50 16.74 -13.85
N LYS A 46 3.36 16.05 -13.65
CA LYS A 46 3.11 15.27 -12.42
C LYS A 46 4.12 14.13 -12.25
N CYS A 47 4.44 13.37 -13.31
CA CYS A 47 5.47 12.34 -13.26
C CYS A 47 6.83 12.91 -12.83
N SER A 48 7.23 14.06 -13.41
CA SER A 48 8.48 14.72 -13.06
C SER A 48 8.48 15.23 -11.61
N ALA A 49 7.38 15.82 -11.16
CA ALA A 49 7.22 16.30 -9.79
C ALA A 49 7.23 15.16 -8.77
N LEU A 50 6.56 14.05 -9.08
CA LEU A 50 6.51 12.85 -8.24
C LEU A 50 7.89 12.21 -8.13
N TYR A 51 8.61 12.07 -9.23
CA TYR A 51 9.99 11.59 -9.23
C TYR A 51 10.89 12.45 -8.32
N ALA A 52 10.84 13.76 -8.50
CA ALA A 52 11.66 14.70 -7.73
C ALA A 52 11.32 14.66 -6.23
N PHE A 53 10.03 14.63 -5.88
CA PHE A 53 9.57 14.54 -4.50
C PHE A 53 10.00 13.23 -3.83
N THR A 54 9.86 12.10 -4.53
CA THR A 54 10.25 10.78 -4.02
C THR A 54 11.76 10.73 -3.79
N THR A 55 12.56 11.20 -4.75
CA THR A 55 14.02 11.27 -4.64
C THR A 55 14.45 12.12 -3.44
N ASP A 56 13.88 13.33 -3.29
CA ASP A 56 14.22 14.22 -2.19
C ASP A 56 13.86 13.61 -0.82
N ALA A 57 12.65 13.09 -0.68
CA ALA A 57 12.20 12.47 0.56
C ALA A 57 13.06 11.25 0.94
N LEU A 58 13.33 10.34 0.00
CA LEU A 58 14.15 9.16 0.25
C LEU A 58 15.61 9.52 0.57
N THR A 59 16.16 10.53 -0.10
CA THR A 59 17.52 11.01 0.20
C THR A 59 17.61 11.52 1.66
N GLN A 60 16.62 12.29 2.11
CA GLN A 60 16.59 12.79 3.48
C GLN A 60 16.40 11.67 4.51
N ILE A 61 15.54 10.67 4.23
CA ILE A 61 15.32 9.53 5.11
C ILE A 61 16.59 8.66 5.17
N ALA A 62 17.19 8.33 4.03
CA ALA A 62 18.41 7.52 3.95
C ALA A 62 19.61 8.18 4.64
N ALA A 63 19.68 9.51 4.66
CA ALA A 63 20.74 10.25 5.36
C ALA A 63 20.74 10.00 6.88
N THR A 64 19.65 9.47 7.47
CA THR A 64 19.62 9.03 8.89
C THR A 64 20.42 7.73 9.13
N GLY A 65 20.77 7.01 8.06
CA GLY A 65 21.41 5.70 8.11
C GLY A 65 20.48 4.57 8.53
N VAL A 66 19.15 4.76 8.49
CA VAL A 66 18.18 3.68 8.69
C VAL A 66 18.23 2.72 7.49
N ASP A 67 18.01 1.46 7.74
CA ASP A 67 17.83 0.47 6.68
C ASP A 67 16.42 0.63 6.09
N ILE A 68 16.33 0.93 4.79
CA ILE A 68 15.05 1.04 4.07
C ILE A 68 14.90 -0.23 3.22
N TRP A 69 14.09 -1.14 3.71
CA TRP A 69 13.86 -2.44 3.08
C TRP A 69 12.96 -2.35 1.86
N MET A 70 11.88 -1.53 1.93
CA MET A 70 10.88 -1.43 0.87
C MET A 70 10.31 -0.01 0.79
N VAL A 71 9.93 0.39 -0.41
CA VAL A 71 9.21 1.64 -0.66
C VAL A 71 7.90 1.34 -1.37
N GLN A 72 6.79 1.72 -0.77
CA GLN A 72 5.46 1.63 -1.34
C GLN A 72 5.15 2.90 -2.15
N VAL A 73 4.88 2.73 -3.43
CA VAL A 73 4.60 3.81 -4.39
C VAL A 73 3.10 3.94 -4.59
N GLY A 74 2.48 4.77 -3.78
CA GLY A 74 1.03 4.98 -3.74
C GLY A 74 0.32 4.10 -2.71
N ASN A 75 -0.76 4.61 -2.13
CA ASN A 75 -1.58 3.93 -1.13
C ASN A 75 -2.98 3.65 -1.67
N GLU A 76 -3.39 2.38 -1.68
CA GLU A 76 -4.72 1.91 -2.13
C GLU A 76 -5.16 2.51 -3.47
N ILE A 77 -4.30 2.42 -4.47
CA ILE A 77 -4.41 3.11 -5.76
C ILE A 77 -5.39 2.45 -6.75
N ASN A 78 -6.42 1.76 -6.26
CA ASN A 78 -7.40 1.02 -7.05
C ASN A 78 -8.02 1.84 -8.18
N GLY A 79 -8.53 3.03 -7.86
CA GLY A 79 -9.22 3.90 -8.79
C GLY A 79 -8.31 4.89 -9.52
N GLY A 80 -7.19 5.25 -8.90
CA GLY A 80 -6.30 6.30 -9.42
C GLY A 80 -5.12 6.58 -8.52
N MET A 81 -4.32 7.61 -8.86
CA MET A 81 -3.17 8.06 -8.09
C MET A 81 -2.92 9.55 -8.37
N ALA A 82 -2.74 10.36 -7.34
CA ALA A 82 -2.44 11.78 -7.43
C ALA A 82 -3.33 12.56 -8.44
N GLY A 83 -4.64 12.24 -8.46
CA GLY A 83 -5.62 12.87 -9.34
C GLY A 83 -5.65 12.34 -10.78
N GLU A 84 -4.91 11.28 -11.10
CA GLU A 84 -5.00 10.56 -12.36
C GLU A 84 -5.84 9.30 -12.18
N TRP A 85 -6.96 9.22 -12.92
CA TRP A 85 -7.97 8.18 -12.76
C TRP A 85 -7.96 7.12 -13.87
N SER A 86 -7.13 7.31 -14.91
CA SER A 86 -6.93 6.30 -15.95
C SER A 86 -5.83 5.30 -15.57
N THR A 87 -5.99 4.04 -15.97
CA THR A 87 -4.96 3.00 -15.79
C THR A 87 -3.60 3.46 -16.35
N ASN A 88 -3.58 4.04 -17.54
CA ASN A 88 -2.35 4.53 -18.15
C ASN A 88 -1.70 5.67 -17.34
N GLY A 89 -2.47 6.67 -16.89
CA GLY A 89 -1.96 7.79 -16.10
C GLY A 89 -1.43 7.32 -14.74
N ARG A 90 -2.19 6.47 -14.04
CA ARG A 90 -1.77 5.83 -12.78
C ARG A 90 -0.46 5.06 -12.94
N ASN A 91 -0.35 4.23 -13.98
CA ASN A 91 0.83 3.40 -14.22
C ASN A 91 2.06 4.25 -14.57
N GLN A 92 1.90 5.36 -15.30
CA GLN A 92 2.99 6.31 -15.56
C GLN A 92 3.49 6.96 -14.25
N LEU A 93 2.58 7.33 -13.35
CA LEU A 93 2.96 7.88 -12.04
C LEU A 93 3.69 6.84 -11.18
N MET A 94 3.20 5.59 -11.14
CA MET A 94 3.90 4.49 -10.45
C MET A 94 5.30 4.27 -11.01
N ASN A 95 5.46 4.26 -12.33
CA ASN A 95 6.77 4.13 -12.97
C ASN A 95 7.72 5.29 -12.64
N ALA A 96 7.20 6.51 -12.53
CA ALA A 96 8.01 7.66 -12.09
C ALA A 96 8.48 7.49 -10.63
N GLY A 97 7.61 7.00 -9.74
CA GLY A 97 7.97 6.68 -8.35
C GLY A 97 8.98 5.53 -8.26
N SER A 98 8.72 4.45 -8.97
CA SER A 98 9.65 3.31 -9.06
C SER A 98 11.03 3.74 -9.55
N ALA A 99 11.10 4.49 -10.63
CA ALA A 99 12.36 5.00 -11.15
C ALA A 99 13.13 5.86 -10.14
N ALA A 100 12.42 6.66 -9.33
CA ALA A 100 13.03 7.44 -8.26
C ALA A 100 13.59 6.53 -7.15
N VAL A 101 12.85 5.48 -6.75
CA VAL A 101 13.31 4.49 -5.77
C VAL A 101 14.56 3.77 -6.29
N ARG A 102 14.51 3.21 -7.51
CA ARG A 102 15.64 2.50 -8.12
C ARG A 102 16.90 3.36 -8.21
N ALA A 103 16.74 4.65 -8.51
CA ALA A 103 17.86 5.60 -8.63
C ALA A 103 18.46 5.98 -7.26
N THR A 104 17.63 6.05 -6.20
CA THR A 104 18.06 6.54 -4.88
C THR A 104 18.45 5.40 -3.95
N LEU A 105 17.74 4.28 -4.01
CA LEU A 105 17.86 3.10 -3.14
C LEU A 105 17.82 1.82 -3.99
N PRO A 106 18.88 1.49 -4.73
CA PRO A 106 18.88 0.39 -5.70
C PRO A 106 18.62 -0.99 -5.08
N ASP A 107 18.86 -1.16 -3.78
CA ASP A 107 18.66 -2.42 -3.07
C ASP A 107 17.27 -2.52 -2.40
N ALA A 108 16.50 -1.45 -2.35
CA ALA A 108 15.17 -1.45 -1.75
C ALA A 108 14.13 -2.04 -2.71
N LEU A 109 13.20 -2.83 -2.17
CA LEU A 109 12.06 -3.33 -2.94
C LEU A 109 11.08 -2.20 -3.26
N VAL A 110 10.47 -2.28 -4.44
CA VAL A 110 9.38 -1.39 -4.84
C VAL A 110 8.06 -2.12 -4.70
N ALA A 111 7.15 -1.59 -3.90
CA ALA A 111 5.80 -2.11 -3.76
C ALA A 111 4.76 -1.19 -4.41
N VAL A 112 3.70 -1.79 -4.98
CA VAL A 112 2.48 -1.09 -5.39
C VAL A 112 1.31 -1.62 -4.56
N HIS A 113 0.42 -0.74 -4.10
CA HIS A 113 -0.56 -1.08 -3.07
C HIS A 113 -2.00 -0.92 -3.55
N PHE A 114 -2.75 -2.00 -3.42
CA PHE A 114 -4.17 -2.08 -3.74
C PHE A 114 -4.97 -2.63 -2.57
N THR A 115 -6.27 -2.43 -2.58
CA THR A 115 -7.23 -3.06 -1.66
C THR A 115 -8.32 -3.78 -2.43
N ASN A 116 -9.37 -4.26 -1.74
CA ASN A 116 -10.45 -5.05 -2.34
C ASN A 116 -9.93 -6.38 -2.91
N VAL A 117 -9.38 -7.20 -2.04
CA VAL A 117 -8.80 -8.51 -2.37
C VAL A 117 -9.84 -9.60 -2.71
N SER A 118 -11.07 -9.25 -3.09
CA SER A 118 -11.93 -10.20 -3.78
C SER A 118 -11.23 -10.66 -5.05
N GLN A 119 -11.26 -11.95 -5.38
CA GLN A 119 -10.48 -12.52 -6.48
C GLN A 119 -10.64 -11.80 -7.82
N SER A 120 -11.84 -11.33 -8.15
CA SER A 120 -12.11 -10.64 -9.42
C SER A 120 -11.37 -9.31 -9.52
N ASP A 121 -11.41 -8.50 -8.47
CA ASP A 121 -10.82 -7.16 -8.49
C ASP A 121 -9.31 -7.20 -8.34
N ALA A 122 -8.81 -8.07 -7.47
CA ALA A 122 -7.38 -8.23 -7.27
C ALA A 122 -6.68 -8.75 -8.54
N LYS A 123 -7.28 -9.71 -9.25
CA LYS A 123 -6.79 -10.19 -10.56
C LYS A 123 -6.87 -9.13 -11.66
N LYS A 124 -7.80 -8.19 -11.57
CA LYS A 124 -7.86 -7.05 -12.46
C LYS A 124 -6.64 -6.13 -12.25
N TYR A 125 -6.35 -5.75 -11.01
CA TYR A 125 -5.28 -4.80 -10.73
C TYR A 125 -3.88 -5.35 -11.05
N ILE A 126 -3.59 -6.60 -10.71
CA ILE A 126 -2.30 -7.20 -11.08
C ILE A 126 -2.11 -7.24 -12.61
N ARG A 127 -3.15 -7.53 -13.38
CA ARG A 127 -3.09 -7.46 -14.85
C ARG A 127 -2.89 -6.04 -15.35
N GLU A 128 -3.60 -5.07 -14.81
CA GLU A 128 -3.45 -3.66 -15.19
C GLU A 128 -2.03 -3.14 -14.99
N VAL A 129 -1.34 -3.59 -13.94
CA VAL A 129 0.06 -3.18 -13.69
C VAL A 129 1.09 -4.03 -14.42
N CYS A 130 0.78 -5.27 -14.79
CA CYS A 130 1.74 -6.16 -15.47
C CYS A 130 1.54 -6.27 -16.99
N GLU A 131 0.29 -6.22 -17.46
CA GLU A 131 -0.07 -6.63 -18.84
C GLU A 131 -0.64 -5.46 -19.68
N SER A 132 -0.77 -4.24 -19.12
CA SER A 132 -1.25 -3.09 -19.90
C SER A 132 -0.17 -2.55 -20.85
N ASP A 133 -0.55 -1.62 -21.72
CA ASP A 133 0.38 -0.93 -22.63
C ASP A 133 1.46 -0.12 -21.88
N THR A 134 1.28 0.10 -20.60
CA THR A 134 2.23 0.78 -19.70
C THR A 134 2.46 -0.09 -18.46
N PRO A 135 3.21 -1.19 -18.59
CA PRO A 135 3.51 -2.05 -17.44
C PRO A 135 4.35 -1.31 -16.41
N VAL A 136 4.14 -1.64 -15.13
CA VAL A 136 4.83 -1.01 -14.01
C VAL A 136 6.06 -1.82 -13.61
N ASP A 137 7.17 -1.14 -13.34
CA ASP A 137 8.34 -1.74 -12.71
C ASP A 137 8.15 -1.77 -11.20
N PHE A 138 7.94 -2.97 -10.64
CA PHE A 138 7.80 -3.20 -9.20
C PHE A 138 8.19 -4.64 -8.84
N ASP A 139 8.41 -4.89 -7.54
CA ASP A 139 8.79 -6.20 -7.00
C ASP A 139 7.63 -6.86 -6.26
N VAL A 140 6.90 -6.07 -5.46
CA VAL A 140 5.93 -6.54 -4.48
C VAL A 140 4.54 -5.99 -4.75
N MET A 141 3.56 -6.90 -4.83
CA MET A 141 2.14 -6.53 -4.84
C MET A 141 1.65 -6.46 -3.40
N ALA A 142 1.42 -5.26 -2.91
CA ALA A 142 0.93 -5.02 -1.56
C ALA A 142 -0.60 -4.92 -1.53
N TYR A 143 -1.22 -5.49 -0.50
CA TYR A 143 -2.66 -5.47 -0.31
C TYR A 143 -3.06 -5.03 1.09
N SER A 144 -4.14 -4.22 1.19
CA SER A 144 -4.93 -4.14 2.42
C SER A 144 -5.83 -5.36 2.51
N TYR A 145 -5.74 -6.11 3.59
CA TYR A 145 -6.64 -7.21 3.88
C TYR A 145 -7.27 -7.05 5.25
N TYR A 146 -8.58 -6.87 5.25
CA TYR A 146 -9.40 -6.82 6.45
C TYR A 146 -10.40 -7.98 6.37
N SER A 147 -10.26 -9.00 7.22
CA SER A 147 -11.02 -10.26 7.17
C SER A 147 -12.53 -10.07 7.16
N TYR A 148 -13.01 -9.01 7.79
CA TYR A 148 -14.42 -8.66 7.87
C TYR A 148 -14.98 -7.95 6.61
N TRP A 149 -14.13 -7.55 5.65
CA TRP A 149 -14.54 -6.90 4.39
C TRP A 149 -14.08 -7.63 3.13
N HIS A 150 -12.94 -8.30 3.19
CA HIS A 150 -12.21 -8.72 2.00
C HIS A 150 -12.25 -10.22 1.73
N GLY A 151 -13.25 -10.92 2.27
CA GLY A 151 -13.47 -12.34 2.01
C GLY A 151 -12.65 -13.26 2.90
N SER A 152 -12.58 -14.54 2.53
CA SER A 152 -11.97 -15.58 3.35
C SER A 152 -10.45 -15.63 3.20
N LEU A 153 -9.78 -16.29 4.14
CA LEU A 153 -8.34 -16.55 4.09
C LEU A 153 -7.96 -17.49 2.93
N GLU A 154 -8.86 -18.40 2.54
CA GLU A 154 -8.67 -19.24 1.34
C GLU A 154 -8.61 -18.37 0.08
N ASN A 155 -9.51 -17.39 -0.04
CA ASN A 155 -9.51 -16.45 -1.14
C ASN A 155 -8.22 -15.61 -1.19
N LEU A 156 -7.74 -15.16 -0.03
CA LEU A 156 -6.46 -14.47 0.10
C LEU A 156 -5.29 -15.37 -0.36
N SER A 157 -5.25 -16.61 0.14
CA SER A 157 -4.21 -17.58 -0.22
C SER A 157 -4.18 -17.88 -1.72
N GLU A 158 -5.35 -18.10 -2.35
CA GLU A 158 -5.47 -18.32 -3.80
C GLU A 158 -5.02 -17.09 -4.60
N LEU A 159 -5.34 -15.87 -4.14
CA LEU A 159 -4.86 -14.65 -4.77
C LEU A 159 -3.34 -14.53 -4.71
N MET A 160 -2.76 -14.77 -3.54
CA MET A 160 -1.32 -14.68 -3.34
C MET A 160 -0.57 -15.71 -4.20
N ALA A 161 -1.11 -16.94 -4.30
CA ALA A 161 -0.58 -17.98 -5.18
C ALA A 161 -0.65 -17.54 -6.66
N ASP A 162 -1.80 -17.02 -7.11
CA ASP A 162 -2.00 -16.54 -8.49
C ASP A 162 -0.99 -15.43 -8.86
N VAL A 163 -0.75 -14.48 -7.95
CA VAL A 163 0.23 -13.39 -8.18
C VAL A 163 1.64 -13.93 -8.30
N ARG A 164 2.04 -14.85 -7.43
CA ARG A 164 3.38 -15.46 -7.47
C ARG A 164 3.58 -16.35 -8.70
N GLU A 165 2.64 -17.21 -9.00
CA GLU A 165 2.77 -18.23 -10.06
C GLU A 165 2.62 -17.63 -11.46
N ASN A 166 1.68 -16.71 -11.67
CA ASN A 166 1.36 -16.18 -12.99
C ASN A 166 2.06 -14.86 -13.32
N PHE A 167 2.48 -14.09 -12.32
CA PHE A 167 3.12 -12.78 -12.52
C PHE A 167 4.54 -12.69 -11.96
N GLY A 168 4.99 -13.70 -11.21
CA GLY A 168 6.34 -13.74 -10.63
C GLY A 168 6.62 -12.59 -9.66
N LYS A 169 5.59 -12.11 -8.94
CA LYS A 169 5.69 -11.03 -7.98
C LYS A 169 5.52 -11.55 -6.56
N ASP A 170 6.26 -10.95 -5.63
CA ASP A 170 6.01 -11.19 -4.21
C ASP A 170 4.71 -10.50 -3.77
N VAL A 171 4.14 -11.00 -2.68
CA VAL A 171 2.91 -10.42 -2.09
C VAL A 171 3.18 -10.04 -0.64
N PHE A 172 2.68 -8.88 -0.25
CA PHE A 172 2.79 -8.34 1.09
C PHE A 172 1.42 -7.83 1.58
N ILE A 173 1.05 -8.16 2.82
CA ILE A 173 -0.13 -7.57 3.45
C ILE A 173 0.30 -6.27 4.14
N ALA A 174 0.02 -5.15 3.47
CA ALA A 174 0.40 -3.82 3.92
C ALA A 174 -0.45 -3.33 5.08
N GLU A 175 -1.74 -3.70 5.06
CA GLU A 175 -2.70 -3.27 6.08
C GLU A 175 -3.59 -4.42 6.51
N THR A 176 -3.77 -4.56 7.82
CA THR A 176 -4.80 -5.39 8.44
C THR A 176 -5.19 -4.81 9.80
N ALA A 177 -6.41 -5.05 10.24
CA ALA A 177 -6.87 -4.70 11.57
C ALA A 177 -8.07 -5.56 11.97
N TYR A 178 -8.28 -5.73 13.27
CA TYR A 178 -9.47 -6.35 13.83
C TYR A 178 -9.86 -5.66 15.14
N PRO A 179 -11.15 -5.36 15.40
CA PRO A 179 -11.55 -4.69 16.62
C PRO A 179 -11.49 -5.63 17.83
N PHE A 180 -10.97 -5.16 18.96
CA PHE A 180 -10.99 -5.87 20.23
C PHE A 180 -12.15 -5.43 21.14
N THR A 181 -12.87 -4.38 20.79
CA THR A 181 -13.99 -3.82 21.56
C THR A 181 -14.91 -3.04 20.65
N THR A 182 -16.18 -2.92 21.02
CA THR A 182 -17.15 -2.02 20.39
C THR A 182 -17.20 -0.64 21.05
N ASN A 183 -16.46 -0.45 22.14
CA ASN A 183 -16.42 0.84 22.84
C ASN A 183 -15.68 1.87 22.00
N ASN A 184 -16.29 3.03 21.85
CA ASN A 184 -15.60 4.19 21.29
C ASN A 184 -14.64 4.77 22.32
N LEU A 185 -13.33 4.67 22.07
CA LEU A 185 -12.28 5.05 23.03
C LEU A 185 -11.74 6.47 22.80
N ASP A 186 -12.20 7.16 21.77
CA ASP A 186 -11.84 8.53 21.42
C ASP A 186 -13.05 9.35 20.97
N THR A 187 -12.81 10.49 20.31
CA THR A 187 -13.87 11.39 19.83
C THR A 187 -14.36 11.06 18.43
N HIS A 188 -13.80 10.05 17.78
CA HIS A 188 -14.19 9.63 16.43
C HIS A 188 -15.04 8.36 16.49
N PRO A 189 -16.16 8.29 15.74
CA PRO A 189 -16.97 7.08 15.69
C PRO A 189 -16.14 5.90 15.15
N ASN A 190 -16.30 4.73 15.77
CA ASN A 190 -15.73 3.51 15.23
C ASN A 190 -16.35 3.20 13.85
N SER A 191 -15.50 2.89 12.86
CA SER A 191 -15.95 2.43 11.55
C SER A 191 -16.27 0.93 11.51
N VAL A 192 -15.80 0.19 12.52
CA VAL A 192 -15.94 -1.28 12.66
C VAL A 192 -16.35 -1.60 14.10
N PRO A 193 -17.35 -2.48 14.33
CA PRO A 193 -18.21 -3.12 13.33
C PRO A 193 -19.29 -2.19 12.76
N ASN A 194 -19.74 -2.50 11.57
CA ASN A 194 -20.93 -1.90 10.95
C ASN A 194 -21.72 -2.99 10.20
N GLU A 195 -22.82 -2.62 9.55
CA GLU A 195 -23.70 -3.54 8.82
C GLU A 195 -23.06 -4.27 7.62
N TRP A 196 -21.92 -3.80 7.16
CA TRP A 196 -21.16 -4.37 6.02
C TRP A 196 -20.04 -5.32 6.47
N CYS A 197 -19.84 -5.46 7.79
CA CYS A 197 -18.79 -6.31 8.33
C CYS A 197 -19.27 -7.74 8.53
N ASP A 198 -18.55 -8.70 7.93
CA ASP A 198 -18.71 -10.13 8.20
C ASP A 198 -17.66 -10.56 9.24
N MET A 199 -17.97 -10.36 10.51
CA MET A 199 -17.03 -10.63 11.60
C MET A 199 -16.74 -12.13 11.73
N LYS A 200 -15.47 -12.52 11.57
CA LYS A 200 -15.02 -13.92 11.58
C LYS A 200 -14.69 -14.43 12.98
N GLN A 201 -14.28 -13.53 13.88
CA GLN A 201 -13.93 -13.82 15.27
C GLN A 201 -14.79 -12.98 16.22
N ASP A 202 -14.85 -13.35 17.48
CA ASP A 202 -15.47 -12.53 18.52
C ASP A 202 -14.74 -11.19 18.65
N ILE A 203 -15.49 -10.10 18.91
CA ILE A 203 -14.90 -8.79 19.19
C ILE A 203 -14.35 -8.80 20.62
N SER A 204 -13.12 -9.25 20.74
CA SER A 204 -12.38 -9.43 21.99
C SER A 204 -10.88 -9.36 21.72
N ARG A 205 -10.06 -9.28 22.75
CA ARG A 205 -8.60 -9.34 22.61
C ARG A 205 -8.13 -10.67 22.03
N ASP A 206 -8.78 -11.76 22.42
CA ASP A 206 -8.45 -13.10 21.91
C ASP A 206 -8.88 -13.25 20.45
N GLY A 207 -10.05 -12.71 20.07
CA GLY A 207 -10.51 -12.71 18.68
C GLY A 207 -9.63 -11.83 17.77
N GLN A 208 -9.20 -10.66 18.25
CA GLN A 208 -8.22 -9.84 17.53
C GLN A 208 -6.90 -10.57 17.31
N ALA A 209 -6.39 -11.24 18.36
CA ALA A 209 -5.16 -12.00 18.27
C ALA A 209 -5.28 -13.23 17.35
N ALA A 210 -6.46 -13.88 17.32
CA ALA A 210 -6.73 -15.00 16.44
C ALA A 210 -6.76 -14.55 14.96
N ASP A 211 -7.53 -13.53 14.64
CA ASP A 211 -7.63 -12.97 13.28
C ASP A 211 -6.26 -12.54 12.74
N PHE A 212 -5.49 -11.85 13.56
CA PHE A 212 -4.14 -11.40 13.17
C PHE A 212 -3.21 -12.61 12.92
N ARG A 213 -3.23 -13.62 13.78
CA ARG A 213 -2.41 -14.83 13.62
C ARG A 213 -2.79 -15.58 12.34
N GLU A 214 -4.07 -15.82 12.12
CA GLU A 214 -4.57 -16.51 10.93
C GLU A 214 -4.17 -15.77 9.64
N THR A 215 -4.24 -14.43 9.64
CA THR A 215 -3.80 -13.60 8.52
C THR A 215 -2.29 -13.75 8.27
N VAL A 216 -1.47 -13.69 9.32
CA VAL A 216 -0.01 -13.85 9.22
C VAL A 216 0.36 -15.24 8.71
N GLU A 217 -0.23 -16.31 9.29
CA GLU A 217 0.01 -17.69 8.86
C GLU A 217 -0.39 -17.90 7.39
N THR A 218 -1.51 -17.33 6.95
CA THR A 218 -1.95 -17.39 5.54
C THR A 218 -0.99 -16.65 4.62
N ALA A 219 -0.42 -15.53 5.05
CA ALA A 219 0.56 -14.78 4.28
C ALA A 219 1.94 -15.45 4.19
N GLY A 220 2.19 -16.49 4.97
CA GLY A 220 3.43 -17.27 4.97
C GLY A 220 4.43 -16.82 6.04
N GLY A 221 3.93 -16.22 7.12
CA GLY A 221 4.69 -15.81 8.30
C GLY A 221 4.76 -16.90 9.38
#